data_349c9944fb60c03a9665f573b09a42f3
#
_entry.id   349c9944fb60c03a9665f573b09a42f3
#
_cell.length_a   1.000
_cell.length_b   1.000
_cell.length_c   1.000
_cell.angle_alpha   90.00
_cell.angle_beta   90.00
_cell.angle_gamma   90.00
#
_symmetry.space_group_name_H-M   'P 1'
#
loop_
_entity.id
_entity.type
_entity.pdbx_description
1 polymer ?
#
loop_
_entity_poly.entity_id
_entity_poly.type
_entity_poly.pdbx_seq_one_letter_code
_entity_poly.pdbx_strand_id
1 'polypeptide(L)'
;MNIELIRLKETASTNDYLRSIATPSIDEMTVVAADHQTAGRGQGCNKWESEAEKNLLFSILTSPTSVAADRQFVLSMAGALALKASLDRYCEGISLKWPNDIYCHDRKISGTLIETSLQGKMIKRCIYGTGLNVNQREFHSDAPNPVSLYNIIGVETPLEGILDTILSEFQMYYQLAVNGCHDCIVESYTAALYRRQGMYPYQDTATGETFTARIEHVGTDGLLNLIDSHDQRRTYSLKEVKFISCGQVCR
;
A
#
# COMPACT_ATOMS: atom_id res chain seq x y z
N MET A 1 -13.70 -12.36 11.61
CA MET A 1 -12.52 -13.20 11.28
C MET A 1 -11.68 -13.40 12.54
N ASN A 2 -11.13 -14.58 12.71
CA ASN A 2 -10.16 -14.87 13.79
C ASN A 2 -8.77 -14.42 13.33
N ILE A 3 -7.99 -13.77 14.23
CA ILE A 3 -6.65 -13.26 13.94
C ILE A 3 -5.64 -14.03 14.78
N GLU A 4 -4.70 -14.71 14.11
CA GLU A 4 -3.51 -15.27 14.72
C GLU A 4 -2.35 -14.30 14.55
N LEU A 5 -1.82 -13.72 15.63
CA LEU A 5 -0.71 -12.77 15.61
C LEU A 5 0.58 -13.43 16.10
N ILE A 6 1.57 -13.53 15.22
CA ILE A 6 2.90 -14.05 15.46
C ILE A 6 3.89 -12.88 15.55
N ARG A 7 4.66 -12.82 16.62
CA ARG A 7 5.68 -11.79 16.84
C ARG A 7 7.08 -12.36 16.74
N LEU A 8 7.92 -11.68 15.99
CA LEU A 8 9.30 -12.06 15.76
C LEU A 8 10.22 -10.91 16.15
N LYS A 9 11.32 -11.20 16.83
CA LYS A 9 12.37 -10.20 17.05
C LYS A 9 13.05 -9.84 15.75
N GLU A 10 13.36 -10.85 14.94
CA GLU A 10 14.04 -10.65 13.66
C GLU A 10 13.61 -11.71 12.65
N THR A 11 13.52 -11.31 11.38
CA THR A 11 13.32 -12.21 10.24
C THR A 11 13.97 -11.61 8.99
N ALA A 12 14.21 -12.42 7.97
CA ALA A 12 14.64 -11.90 6.68
C ALA A 12 13.54 -11.01 6.06
N SER A 13 12.31 -11.50 6.03
CA SER A 13 11.13 -10.80 5.53
C SER A 13 9.87 -11.41 6.13
N THR A 14 8.94 -10.60 6.59
CA THR A 14 7.64 -11.05 7.10
C THR A 14 6.79 -11.73 6.02
N ASN A 15 6.90 -11.29 4.74
CA ASN A 15 6.26 -11.97 3.61
C ASN A 15 6.83 -13.37 3.39
N ASP A 16 8.16 -13.52 3.45
CA ASP A 16 8.81 -14.82 3.25
C ASP A 16 8.46 -15.80 4.38
N TYR A 17 8.36 -15.30 5.61
CA TYR A 17 7.89 -16.10 6.74
C TYR A 17 6.47 -16.61 6.49
N LEU A 18 5.53 -15.74 6.14
CA LEU A 18 4.15 -16.14 5.85
C LEU A 18 4.04 -17.07 4.63
N ARG A 19 4.96 -16.96 3.69
CA ARG A 19 4.99 -17.85 2.52
C ARG A 19 5.30 -19.29 2.90
N SER A 20 6.04 -19.50 3.99
CA SER A 20 6.44 -20.83 4.48
C SER A 20 5.37 -21.53 5.33
N ILE A 21 4.35 -20.81 5.82
CA ILE A 21 3.31 -21.39 6.66
C ILE A 21 2.07 -21.80 5.86
N ALA A 22 1.21 -22.61 6.49
CA ALA A 22 -0.04 -23.06 5.89
C ALA A 22 -0.98 -21.87 5.60
N THR A 23 -1.78 -22.01 4.55
CA THR A 23 -2.82 -21.03 4.23
C THR A 23 -3.94 -21.10 5.26
N PRO A 24 -4.35 -19.99 5.88
CA PRO A 24 -5.46 -19.97 6.85
C PRO A 24 -6.79 -20.35 6.18
N SER A 25 -7.78 -20.69 6.98
CA SER A 25 -9.15 -20.85 6.49
C SER A 25 -9.73 -19.49 6.06
N ILE A 26 -10.88 -19.52 5.36
CA ILE A 26 -11.49 -18.33 4.78
C ILE A 26 -11.90 -17.28 5.84
N ASP A 27 -12.22 -17.74 7.05
CA ASP A 27 -12.63 -16.88 8.16
C ASP A 27 -11.49 -16.53 9.11
N GLU A 28 -10.26 -16.82 8.72
CA GLU A 28 -9.05 -16.58 9.52
C GLU A 28 -8.05 -15.71 8.76
N MET A 29 -7.23 -15.01 9.52
CA MET A 29 -6.02 -14.37 9.01
C MET A 29 -4.85 -14.63 9.94
N THR A 30 -3.68 -14.85 9.35
CA THR A 30 -2.43 -14.94 10.10
C THR A 30 -1.62 -13.67 9.88
N VAL A 31 -1.20 -13.05 10.96
CA VAL A 31 -0.41 -11.81 10.96
C VAL A 31 0.96 -12.11 11.53
N VAL A 32 2.01 -11.67 10.86
CA VAL A 32 3.38 -11.69 11.37
C VAL A 32 3.86 -10.27 11.49
N ALA A 33 4.32 -9.88 12.68
CA ALA A 33 5.00 -8.62 12.93
C ALA A 33 6.43 -8.89 13.42
N ALA A 34 7.40 -8.12 12.94
CA ALA A 34 8.81 -8.24 13.31
C ALA A 34 9.37 -6.90 13.77
N ASP A 35 10.23 -6.94 14.80
CA ASP A 35 10.94 -5.76 15.28
C ASP A 35 12.01 -5.31 14.27
N HIS A 36 12.58 -6.27 13.52
CA HIS A 36 13.59 -6.01 12.48
C HIS A 36 13.48 -6.98 11.31
N GLN A 37 13.71 -6.47 10.08
CA GLN A 37 13.88 -7.27 8.87
C GLN A 37 15.29 -7.10 8.30
N THR A 38 16.05 -8.21 8.18
CA THR A 38 17.43 -8.19 7.63
C THR A 38 17.47 -8.11 6.11
N ALA A 39 16.37 -8.45 5.42
CA ALA A 39 16.23 -8.39 3.97
C ALA A 39 14.84 -7.86 3.57
N GLY A 40 14.43 -6.71 4.14
CA GLY A 40 13.18 -6.04 3.83
C GLY A 40 13.04 -5.74 2.33
N ARG A 41 11.91 -6.12 1.74
CA ARG A 41 11.64 -6.00 0.31
C ARG A 41 10.59 -4.94 0.02
N GLY A 42 10.83 -4.17 -1.03
CA GLY A 42 9.84 -3.32 -1.69
C GLY A 42 9.41 -3.92 -3.02
N GLN A 43 8.75 -3.13 -3.86
CA GLN A 43 8.31 -3.56 -5.17
C GLN A 43 9.49 -3.71 -6.16
N GLY A 44 9.52 -4.82 -6.91
CA GLY A 44 10.60 -5.13 -7.85
C GLY A 44 11.92 -5.41 -7.13
N CYS A 45 12.96 -4.64 -7.44
CA CYS A 45 14.30 -4.77 -6.84
C CYS A 45 14.53 -3.83 -5.65
N ASN A 46 13.51 -3.06 -5.24
CA ASN A 46 13.65 -2.09 -4.16
C ASN A 46 13.77 -2.79 -2.81
N LYS A 47 14.58 -2.21 -1.91
CA LYS A 47 14.67 -2.61 -0.52
C LYS A 47 13.81 -1.68 0.35
N TRP A 48 13.33 -2.22 1.47
CA TRP A 48 12.70 -1.44 2.51
C TRP A 48 13.69 -1.19 3.64
N GLU A 49 14.01 0.08 3.89
CA GLU A 49 14.85 0.50 5.02
C GLU A 49 14.01 0.57 6.28
N SER A 50 14.53 0.03 7.39
CA SER A 50 13.90 0.17 8.70
C SER A 50 14.93 0.04 9.81
N GLU A 51 14.91 0.98 10.75
CA GLU A 51 15.60 0.88 12.02
C GLU A 51 14.85 -0.11 12.93
N ALA A 52 15.58 -0.95 13.65
CA ALA A 52 15.00 -1.96 14.54
C ALA A 52 14.13 -1.30 15.63
N GLU A 53 12.96 -1.89 15.92
CA GLU A 53 12.03 -1.47 16.96
C GLU A 53 11.42 -0.05 16.76
N LYS A 54 11.66 0.60 15.62
CA LYS A 54 11.16 1.97 15.35
C LYS A 54 9.96 2.01 14.42
N ASN A 55 9.74 0.97 13.64
CA ASN A 55 8.72 0.95 12.59
C ASN A 55 7.83 -0.29 12.69
N LEU A 56 6.65 -0.23 12.09
CA LEU A 56 5.82 -1.42 11.93
C LEU A 56 6.21 -2.16 10.65
N LEU A 57 6.73 -3.37 10.83
CA LEU A 57 7.09 -4.31 9.77
C LEU A 57 6.21 -5.54 9.95
N PHE A 58 5.16 -5.65 9.18
CA PHE A 58 4.21 -6.74 9.32
C PHE A 58 3.68 -7.24 8.00
N SER A 59 3.18 -8.46 8.02
CA SER A 59 2.47 -9.05 6.88
C SER A 59 1.20 -9.73 7.35
N ILE A 60 0.15 -9.64 6.52
CA ILE A 60 -1.15 -10.29 6.75
C ILE A 60 -1.35 -11.33 5.65
N LEU A 61 -1.66 -12.55 6.03
CA LEU A 61 -2.00 -13.66 5.13
C LEU A 61 -3.48 -13.96 5.22
N THR A 62 -4.15 -14.00 4.07
CA THR A 62 -5.59 -14.30 3.94
C THR A 62 -5.87 -15.28 2.79
N SER A 63 -7.10 -15.81 2.75
CA SER A 63 -7.63 -16.72 1.72
C SER A 63 -8.84 -16.10 1.02
N PRO A 64 -8.67 -15.10 0.11
CA PRO A 64 -9.77 -14.41 -0.55
C PRO A 64 -10.32 -15.19 -1.75
N THR A 65 -10.79 -16.40 -1.53
CA THR A 65 -11.20 -17.36 -2.58
C THR A 65 -12.44 -16.96 -3.38
N SER A 66 -13.15 -15.92 -2.94
CA SER A 66 -14.28 -15.30 -3.67
C SER A 66 -13.84 -14.22 -4.66
N VAL A 67 -12.55 -13.79 -4.62
CA VAL A 67 -12.03 -12.73 -5.49
C VAL A 67 -11.37 -13.34 -6.72
N ALA A 68 -11.84 -12.92 -7.91
CA ALA A 68 -11.26 -13.36 -9.19
C ALA A 68 -9.90 -12.68 -9.44
N ALA A 69 -9.01 -13.38 -10.16
CA ALA A 69 -7.65 -12.92 -10.44
C ALA A 69 -7.60 -11.60 -11.21
N ASP A 70 -8.56 -11.36 -12.12
CA ASP A 70 -8.70 -10.13 -12.90
C ASP A 70 -9.18 -8.93 -12.07
N ARG A 71 -9.64 -9.17 -10.83
CA ARG A 71 -10.05 -8.14 -9.87
C ARG A 71 -9.15 -8.07 -8.64
N GLN A 72 -7.96 -8.69 -8.73
CA GLN A 72 -7.07 -8.80 -7.56
C GLN A 72 -6.69 -7.43 -6.94
N PHE A 73 -6.72 -6.35 -7.72
CA PHE A 73 -6.31 -5.04 -7.22
C PHE A 73 -7.28 -4.47 -6.18
N VAL A 74 -8.53 -4.97 -6.12
CA VAL A 74 -9.46 -4.59 -5.05
C VAL A 74 -8.93 -4.94 -3.66
N LEU A 75 -8.14 -6.02 -3.55
CA LEU A 75 -7.47 -6.41 -2.31
C LEU A 75 -6.39 -5.40 -1.92
N SER A 76 -5.64 -4.87 -2.91
CA SER A 76 -4.65 -3.80 -2.69
C SER A 76 -5.33 -2.51 -2.21
N MET A 77 -6.46 -2.16 -2.83
CA MET A 77 -7.25 -0.99 -2.44
C MET A 77 -7.77 -1.13 -1.00
N ALA A 78 -8.28 -2.30 -0.63
CA ALA A 78 -8.78 -2.57 0.73
C ALA A 78 -7.68 -2.40 1.78
N GLY A 79 -6.49 -2.97 1.55
CA GLY A 79 -5.34 -2.82 2.44
C GLY A 79 -4.86 -1.36 2.56
N ALA A 80 -4.82 -0.64 1.45
CA ALA A 80 -4.43 0.77 1.44
C ALA A 80 -5.43 1.67 2.18
N LEU A 81 -6.74 1.43 2.00
CA LEU A 81 -7.80 2.14 2.73
C LEU A 81 -7.73 1.88 4.23
N ALA A 82 -7.45 0.65 4.65
CA ALA A 82 -7.26 0.31 6.05
C ALA A 82 -6.08 1.07 6.69
N LEU A 83 -4.95 1.13 5.99
CA LEU A 83 -3.79 1.90 6.42
C LEU A 83 -4.10 3.40 6.52
N LYS A 84 -4.77 3.95 5.50
CA LYS A 84 -5.19 5.36 5.52
C LYS A 84 -6.12 5.65 6.68
N ALA A 85 -7.19 4.88 6.86
CA ALA A 85 -8.16 5.08 7.95
C ALA A 85 -7.50 5.03 9.33
N SER A 86 -6.49 4.17 9.48
CA SER A 86 -5.71 4.07 10.72
C SER A 86 -4.81 5.29 10.94
N LEU A 87 -4.14 5.78 9.90
CA LEU A 87 -3.21 6.91 9.98
C LEU A 87 -3.94 8.26 10.11
N ASP A 88 -5.13 8.40 9.55
CA ASP A 88 -5.98 9.60 9.69
C ASP A 88 -6.33 9.90 11.17
N ARG A 89 -6.16 8.93 12.08
CA ARG A 89 -6.35 9.14 13.53
C ARG A 89 -5.17 9.86 14.18
N TYR A 90 -4.02 9.93 13.51
CA TYR A 90 -2.79 10.50 14.06
C TYR A 90 -2.39 11.82 13.42
N CYS A 91 -2.65 12.00 12.12
CA CYS A 91 -2.27 13.19 11.38
C CYS A 91 -3.16 13.42 10.17
N GLU A 92 -3.23 14.67 9.71
CA GLU A 92 -3.90 15.06 8.47
C GLU A 92 -3.00 14.87 7.23
N GLY A 93 -3.60 14.94 6.04
CA GLY A 93 -2.86 14.91 4.77
C GLY A 93 -2.46 13.51 4.28
N ILE A 94 -3.04 12.45 4.86
CA ILE A 94 -2.82 11.08 4.41
C ILE A 94 -3.55 10.82 3.09
N SER A 95 -2.82 10.33 2.10
CA SER A 95 -3.33 10.01 0.76
C SER A 95 -2.71 8.73 0.20
N LEU A 96 -3.41 8.11 -0.75
CA LEU A 96 -3.01 6.85 -1.38
C LEU A 96 -2.28 7.16 -2.68
N LYS A 97 -0.98 6.88 -2.74
CA LYS A 97 -0.24 7.02 -4.00
C LYS A 97 -0.19 5.68 -4.71
N TRP A 98 -0.91 5.61 -5.81
CA TRP A 98 -0.91 4.45 -6.69
C TRP A 98 0.54 4.07 -7.09
N PRO A 99 0.88 2.76 -7.11
CA PRO A 99 -0.03 1.63 -6.89
C PRO A 99 -0.13 1.16 -5.43
N ASN A 100 0.82 1.45 -4.54
CA ASN A 100 0.99 0.72 -3.29
C ASN A 100 1.61 1.52 -2.13
N ASP A 101 1.70 2.84 -2.26
CA ASP A 101 2.31 3.71 -1.27
C ASP A 101 1.27 4.55 -0.52
N ILE A 102 1.54 4.84 0.74
CA ILE A 102 0.81 5.83 1.53
C ILE A 102 1.70 7.07 1.68
N TYR A 103 1.13 8.21 1.40
CA TYR A 103 1.79 9.50 1.53
C TYR A 103 1.14 10.33 2.64
N CYS A 104 1.96 11.09 3.35
CA CYS A 104 1.52 12.23 4.14
C CYS A 104 2.00 13.49 3.41
N HIS A 105 1.07 14.28 2.90
CA HIS A 105 1.36 15.33 1.92
C HIS A 105 2.17 14.78 0.73
N ASP A 106 3.40 15.28 0.51
CA ASP A 106 4.28 14.86 -0.58
C ASP A 106 5.34 13.84 -0.16
N ARG A 107 5.24 13.23 1.03
CA ARG A 107 6.25 12.33 1.59
C ARG A 107 5.69 10.94 1.86
N LYS A 108 6.49 9.92 1.54
CA LYS A 108 6.12 8.51 1.71
C LYS A 108 6.25 8.09 3.17
N ILE A 109 5.13 7.70 3.79
CA ILE A 109 5.09 7.16 5.15
C ILE A 109 5.01 5.63 5.19
N SER A 110 4.41 5.00 4.18
CA SER A 110 4.24 3.54 4.12
C SER A 110 4.31 3.01 2.69
N GLY A 111 4.65 1.73 2.56
CA GLY A 111 4.56 0.97 1.32
C GLY A 111 4.10 -0.46 1.58
N THR A 112 3.31 -1.01 0.65
CA THR A 112 2.77 -2.37 0.75
C THR A 112 3.20 -3.21 -0.43
N LEU A 113 3.74 -4.40 -0.17
CA LEU A 113 4.07 -5.42 -1.17
C LEU A 113 3.04 -6.55 -1.08
N ILE A 114 2.19 -6.66 -2.11
CA ILE A 114 1.16 -7.70 -2.16
C ILE A 114 1.62 -8.84 -3.06
N GLU A 115 1.47 -10.07 -2.56
CA GLU A 115 1.81 -11.29 -3.27
C GLU A 115 0.61 -12.24 -3.23
N THR A 116 0.17 -12.69 -4.41
CA THR A 116 -0.98 -13.57 -4.56
C THR A 116 -0.58 -14.91 -5.14
N SER A 117 -1.32 -15.96 -4.80
CA SER A 117 -1.30 -17.22 -5.53
C SER A 117 -2.70 -17.58 -5.99
N LEU A 118 -2.79 -18.28 -7.13
CA LEU A 118 -4.06 -18.58 -7.78
C LEU A 118 -4.43 -20.06 -7.65
N GLN A 119 -5.73 -20.30 -7.65
CA GLN A 119 -6.33 -21.62 -7.87
C GLN A 119 -7.39 -21.50 -8.97
N GLY A 120 -7.05 -21.93 -10.17
CA GLY A 120 -7.86 -21.65 -11.34
C GLY A 120 -7.90 -20.14 -11.62
N LYS A 121 -9.10 -19.59 -11.69
CA LYS A 121 -9.33 -18.14 -11.91
C LYS A 121 -9.49 -17.32 -10.62
N MET A 122 -9.42 -17.98 -9.46
CA MET A 122 -9.65 -17.32 -8.17
C MET A 122 -8.34 -17.18 -7.40
N ILE A 123 -8.29 -16.19 -6.50
CA ILE A 123 -7.15 -16.01 -5.62
C ILE A 123 -7.27 -17.01 -4.47
N LYS A 124 -6.28 -17.89 -4.37
CA LYS A 124 -6.19 -18.86 -3.27
C LYS A 124 -5.61 -18.23 -2.01
N ARG A 125 -4.63 -17.32 -2.16
CA ARG A 125 -3.81 -16.80 -1.08
C ARG A 125 -3.38 -15.39 -1.40
N CYS A 126 -3.43 -14.52 -0.40
CA CYS A 126 -2.94 -13.15 -0.52
C CYS A 126 -2.11 -12.79 0.71
N ILE A 127 -0.89 -12.30 0.49
CA ILE A 127 0.02 -11.79 1.52
C ILE A 127 0.17 -10.29 1.31
N TYR A 128 -0.12 -9.50 2.35
CA TYR A 128 0.05 -8.05 2.37
C TYR A 128 1.25 -7.72 3.26
N GLY A 129 2.43 -7.52 2.68
CA GLY A 129 3.60 -7.07 3.43
C GLY A 129 3.63 -5.57 3.50
N THR A 130 3.58 -5.02 4.70
CA THR A 130 3.54 -3.59 4.94
C THR A 130 4.73 -3.13 5.77
N GLY A 131 5.41 -2.09 5.27
CA GLY A 131 6.34 -1.28 6.04
C GLY A 131 5.70 0.08 6.32
N LEU A 132 5.57 0.45 7.59
CA LEU A 132 5.06 1.74 8.02
C LEU A 132 6.11 2.42 8.90
N ASN A 133 6.56 3.60 8.49
CA ASN A 133 7.50 4.41 9.25
C ASN A 133 6.79 5.09 10.41
N VAL A 134 7.12 4.71 11.64
CA VAL A 134 6.47 5.23 12.85
C VAL A 134 7.40 6.13 13.65
N ASN A 135 8.43 5.58 14.27
CA ASN A 135 9.31 6.31 15.20
C ASN A 135 10.73 6.55 14.66
N GLN A 136 11.04 6.09 13.46
CA GLN A 136 12.34 6.35 12.81
C GLN A 136 12.50 7.83 12.54
N ARG A 137 13.66 8.40 12.92
CA ARG A 137 13.93 9.84 12.82
C ARG A 137 14.69 10.21 11.55
N GLU A 138 15.62 9.38 11.14
CA GLU A 138 16.51 9.61 9.99
C GLU A 138 16.40 8.47 8.98
N PHE A 139 16.52 8.80 7.70
CA PHE A 139 16.49 7.85 6.60
C PHE A 139 17.75 8.00 5.77
N HIS A 140 18.38 6.88 5.42
CA HIS A 140 19.68 6.83 4.74
C HIS A 140 19.62 6.17 3.37
N SER A 141 18.47 5.58 2.98
CA SER A 141 18.29 4.97 1.66
C SER A 141 17.97 6.00 0.58
N ASP A 142 18.10 5.58 -0.68
CA ASP A 142 17.73 6.37 -1.85
C ASP A 142 16.19 6.49 -2.05
N ALA A 143 15.39 6.12 -1.05
CA ALA A 143 13.94 6.26 -1.12
C ALA A 143 13.55 7.74 -1.27
N PRO A 144 12.76 8.11 -2.27
CA PRO A 144 12.38 9.50 -2.44
C PRO A 144 11.43 9.94 -1.33
N ASN A 145 11.78 11.03 -0.67
CA ASN A 145 10.92 11.73 0.30
C ASN A 145 10.33 10.85 1.42
N PRO A 146 11.11 10.01 2.14
CA PRO A 146 10.58 9.23 3.24
C PRO A 146 10.21 10.13 4.43
N VAL A 147 9.22 9.70 5.20
CA VAL A 147 8.80 10.36 6.43
C VAL A 147 8.26 9.33 7.41
N SER A 148 8.44 9.57 8.69
CA SER A 148 7.79 8.78 9.75
C SER A 148 6.68 9.59 10.44
N LEU A 149 5.83 8.87 11.17
CA LEU A 149 4.82 9.53 12.01
C LEU A 149 5.49 10.47 13.02
N TYR A 150 6.62 10.05 13.63
CA TYR A 150 7.41 10.90 14.52
C TYR A 150 7.86 12.21 13.84
N ASN A 151 8.31 12.17 12.59
CA ASN A 151 8.71 13.39 11.87
C ASN A 151 7.53 14.35 11.62
N ILE A 152 6.29 13.84 11.68
CA ILE A 152 5.08 14.63 11.44
C ILE A 152 4.55 15.23 12.74
N ILE A 153 4.38 14.39 13.77
CA ILE A 153 3.69 14.80 15.03
C ILE A 153 4.65 15.12 16.18
N GLY A 154 5.96 14.80 16.06
CA GLY A 154 6.99 15.14 17.05
C GLY A 154 7.03 14.27 18.31
N VAL A 155 6.20 13.23 18.41
CA VAL A 155 6.15 12.33 19.56
C VAL A 155 6.25 10.86 19.16
N GLU A 156 6.89 10.05 20.02
CA GLU A 156 6.94 8.60 19.81
C GLU A 156 5.55 7.99 20.04
N THR A 157 5.15 7.10 19.15
CA THR A 157 3.85 6.44 19.15
C THR A 157 4.02 4.95 19.39
N PRO A 158 3.30 4.34 20.35
CA PRO A 158 3.34 2.90 20.58
C PRO A 158 2.93 2.11 19.34
N LEU A 159 3.80 1.22 18.87
CA LEU A 159 3.60 0.45 17.63
C LEU A 159 2.37 -0.47 17.73
N GLU A 160 2.14 -1.05 18.91
CA GLU A 160 1.04 -1.98 19.16
C GLU A 160 -0.33 -1.36 18.88
N GLY A 161 -0.58 -0.16 19.42
CA GLY A 161 -1.88 0.51 19.25
C GLY A 161 -2.17 0.87 17.79
N ILE A 162 -1.11 1.16 17.01
CA ILE A 162 -1.24 1.39 15.57
C ILE A 162 -1.58 0.07 14.87
N LEU A 163 -0.87 -1.01 15.19
CA LEU A 163 -1.11 -2.32 14.59
C LEU A 163 -2.53 -2.81 14.86
N ASP A 164 -3.00 -2.73 16.10
CA ASP A 164 -4.37 -3.14 16.46
C ASP A 164 -5.43 -2.36 15.65
N THR A 165 -5.21 -1.06 15.50
CA THR A 165 -6.09 -0.21 14.69
C THR A 165 -6.06 -0.65 13.22
N ILE A 166 -4.87 -0.87 12.65
CA ILE A 166 -4.72 -1.33 11.25
C ILE A 166 -5.43 -2.66 11.05
N LEU A 167 -5.28 -3.62 11.96
CA LEU A 167 -5.91 -4.94 11.84
C LEU A 167 -7.43 -4.85 11.90
N SER A 168 -7.97 -3.99 12.74
CA SER A 168 -9.41 -3.73 12.83
C SER A 168 -9.96 -3.13 11.53
N GLU A 169 -9.31 -2.07 11.01
CA GLU A 169 -9.71 -1.44 9.75
C GLU A 169 -9.51 -2.39 8.56
N PHE A 170 -8.41 -3.16 8.55
CA PHE A 170 -8.15 -4.15 7.51
C PHE A 170 -9.25 -5.21 7.44
N GLN A 171 -9.68 -5.71 8.60
CA GLN A 171 -10.75 -6.70 8.67
C GLN A 171 -12.05 -6.17 8.03
N MET A 172 -12.41 -4.92 8.29
CA MET A 172 -13.59 -4.27 7.71
C MET A 172 -13.48 -4.15 6.19
N TYR A 173 -12.41 -3.56 5.67
CA TYR A 173 -12.24 -3.36 4.22
C TYR A 173 -12.04 -4.68 3.46
N TYR A 174 -11.36 -5.65 4.06
CA TYR A 174 -11.20 -6.99 3.50
C TYR A 174 -12.55 -7.70 3.36
N GLN A 175 -13.42 -7.60 4.37
CA GLN A 175 -14.78 -8.16 4.28
C GLN A 175 -15.59 -7.52 3.15
N LEU A 176 -15.49 -6.21 2.94
CA LEU A 176 -16.12 -5.56 1.79
C LEU A 176 -15.60 -6.13 0.46
N ALA A 177 -14.28 -6.36 0.35
CA ALA A 177 -13.67 -6.91 -0.86
C ALA A 177 -14.16 -8.34 -1.16
N VAL A 178 -14.14 -9.23 -0.17
CA VAL A 178 -14.53 -10.64 -0.36
C VAL A 178 -16.06 -10.83 -0.52
N ASN A 179 -16.85 -9.89 -0.02
CA ASN A 179 -18.31 -9.86 -0.20
C ASN A 179 -18.76 -9.18 -1.51
N GLY A 180 -17.80 -8.76 -2.35
CA GLY A 180 -18.12 -8.21 -3.67
C GLY A 180 -18.52 -6.73 -3.69
N CYS A 181 -18.33 -5.98 -2.59
CA CYS A 181 -18.59 -4.53 -2.54
C CYS A 181 -17.49 -3.73 -3.24
N HIS A 182 -17.13 -4.14 -4.45
CA HIS A 182 -15.97 -3.60 -5.17
C HIS A 182 -16.13 -2.13 -5.54
N ASP A 183 -17.32 -1.72 -5.96
CA ASP A 183 -17.59 -0.33 -6.38
C ASP A 183 -17.36 0.65 -5.23
N CYS A 184 -17.85 0.33 -4.03
CA CYS A 184 -17.61 1.16 -2.83
C CYS A 184 -16.11 1.29 -2.49
N ILE A 185 -15.34 0.21 -2.68
CA ILE A 185 -13.88 0.22 -2.46
C ILE A 185 -13.20 1.10 -3.52
N VAL A 186 -13.56 0.94 -4.80
CA VAL A 186 -13.01 1.74 -5.91
C VAL A 186 -13.30 3.23 -5.73
N GLU A 187 -14.53 3.59 -5.35
CA GLU A 187 -14.93 4.98 -5.07
C GLU A 187 -14.13 5.56 -3.91
N SER A 188 -14.07 4.85 -2.78
CA SER A 188 -13.32 5.29 -1.59
C SER A 188 -11.83 5.42 -1.87
N TYR A 189 -11.24 4.44 -2.58
CA TYR A 189 -9.84 4.46 -2.97
C TYR A 189 -9.54 5.63 -3.91
N THR A 190 -10.39 5.83 -4.93
CA THR A 190 -10.23 6.92 -5.90
C THR A 190 -10.33 8.30 -5.22
N ALA A 191 -11.27 8.47 -4.28
CA ALA A 191 -11.41 9.72 -3.53
C ALA A 191 -10.18 10.02 -2.66
N ALA A 192 -9.50 8.99 -2.16
CA ALA A 192 -8.33 9.09 -1.30
C ALA A 192 -6.98 9.21 -2.05
N LEU A 193 -6.99 9.19 -3.39
CA LEU A 193 -5.76 9.20 -4.17
C LEU A 193 -4.95 10.49 -4.00
N TYR A 194 -3.64 10.34 -3.85
CA TYR A 194 -2.67 11.41 -3.97
C TYR A 194 -2.80 12.08 -5.34
N ARG A 195 -2.87 13.40 -5.36
CA ARG A 195 -3.10 14.20 -6.59
C ARG A 195 -4.45 13.89 -7.28
N ARG A 196 -5.46 13.52 -6.50
CA ARG A 196 -6.81 13.24 -7.03
C ARG A 196 -7.44 14.47 -7.69
N GLN A 197 -7.22 15.63 -7.10
CA GLN A 197 -7.78 16.90 -7.59
C GLN A 197 -6.70 17.72 -8.32
N GLY A 198 -7.08 18.31 -9.45
CA GLY A 198 -6.17 19.15 -10.25
C GLY A 198 -5.44 18.39 -11.35
N MET A 199 -4.62 19.16 -12.08
CA MET A 199 -3.79 18.68 -13.18
C MET A 199 -2.33 18.63 -12.73
N TYR A 200 -1.66 17.49 -12.96
CA TYR A 200 -0.29 17.26 -12.51
C TYR A 200 0.58 16.72 -13.63
N PRO A 201 1.90 16.92 -13.58
CA PRO A 201 2.82 16.38 -14.56
C PRO A 201 3.07 14.89 -14.32
N TYR A 202 3.03 14.13 -15.41
CA TYR A 202 3.36 12.71 -15.50
C TYR A 202 4.35 12.49 -16.63
N GLN A 203 5.09 11.38 -16.56
CA GLN A 203 5.96 10.93 -17.64
C GLN A 203 5.59 9.50 -18.03
N ASP A 204 5.30 9.30 -19.30
CA ASP A 204 5.20 7.96 -19.91
C ASP A 204 6.60 7.35 -19.96
N THR A 205 6.77 6.17 -19.39
CA THR A 205 8.11 5.55 -19.26
C THR A 205 8.58 4.88 -20.56
N ALA A 206 7.66 4.50 -21.44
CA ALA A 206 7.99 3.87 -22.72
C ALA A 206 8.46 4.90 -23.75
N THR A 207 7.82 6.08 -23.80
CA THR A 207 8.13 7.13 -24.77
C THR A 207 9.04 8.22 -24.21
N GLY A 208 9.10 8.38 -22.86
CA GLY A 208 9.76 9.49 -22.20
C GLY A 208 8.95 10.80 -22.26
N GLU A 209 7.78 10.81 -22.90
CA GLU A 209 6.91 11.98 -23.01
C GLU A 209 6.46 12.47 -21.63
N THR A 210 6.59 13.76 -21.38
CA THR A 210 6.01 14.41 -20.21
C THR A 210 4.71 15.11 -20.61
N PHE A 211 3.63 14.82 -19.88
CA PHE A 211 2.31 15.38 -20.13
C PHE A 211 1.63 15.77 -18.82
N THR A 212 0.62 16.61 -18.91
CA THR A 212 -0.18 17.05 -17.75
C THR A 212 -1.54 16.36 -17.79
N ALA A 213 -1.96 15.78 -16.67
CA ALA A 213 -3.23 15.06 -16.58
C ALA A 213 -3.83 15.12 -15.17
N ARG A 214 -5.12 14.81 -15.08
CA ARG A 214 -5.83 14.52 -13.84
C ARG A 214 -6.09 13.02 -13.72
N ILE A 215 -6.13 12.52 -12.50
CA ILE A 215 -6.54 11.13 -12.26
C ILE A 215 -8.05 11.03 -12.46
N GLU A 216 -8.50 10.09 -13.28
CA GLU A 216 -9.91 9.77 -13.43
C GLU A 216 -10.33 8.71 -12.37
N HIS A 217 -9.72 7.53 -12.41
CA HIS A 217 -9.91 6.47 -11.43
C HIS A 217 -8.81 5.40 -11.57
N VAL A 218 -8.82 4.44 -10.64
CA VAL A 218 -8.05 3.19 -10.75
C VAL A 218 -9.05 2.04 -10.83
N GLY A 219 -8.89 1.17 -11.82
CA GLY A 219 -9.75 0.00 -12.01
C GLY A 219 -9.48 -1.14 -11.00
N THR A 220 -10.39 -2.10 -10.90
CA THR A 220 -10.19 -3.33 -10.10
C THR A 220 -9.09 -4.24 -10.66
N ASP A 221 -8.70 -4.01 -11.91
CA ASP A 221 -7.54 -4.59 -12.60
C ASP A 221 -6.21 -3.92 -12.24
N GLY A 222 -6.27 -2.80 -11.52
CA GLY A 222 -5.11 -2.02 -11.08
C GLY A 222 -4.63 -0.98 -12.10
N LEU A 223 -5.32 -0.79 -13.22
CA LEU A 223 -4.95 0.21 -14.23
C LEU A 223 -5.29 1.62 -13.73
N LEU A 224 -4.31 2.52 -13.84
CA LEU A 224 -4.46 3.94 -13.58
C LEU A 224 -5.00 4.63 -14.84
N ASN A 225 -6.18 5.23 -14.74
CA ASN A 225 -6.80 6.00 -15.81
C ASN A 225 -6.61 7.49 -15.55
N LEU A 226 -6.01 8.17 -16.52
CA LEU A 226 -5.73 9.60 -16.53
C LEU A 226 -6.49 10.27 -17.68
N ILE A 227 -6.88 11.53 -17.46
CA ILE A 227 -7.37 12.41 -18.53
C ILE A 227 -6.35 13.54 -18.70
N ASP A 228 -5.76 13.64 -19.88
CA ASP A 228 -4.74 14.64 -20.16
C ASP A 228 -5.35 16.03 -20.46
N SER A 229 -4.48 17.02 -20.67
CA SER A 229 -4.88 18.40 -20.95
C SER A 229 -5.64 18.61 -22.28
N HIS A 230 -5.72 17.58 -23.11
CA HIS A 230 -6.47 17.54 -24.38
C HIS A 230 -7.75 16.70 -24.26
N ASP A 231 -8.19 16.38 -23.02
CA ASP A 231 -9.33 15.51 -22.71
C ASP A 231 -9.20 14.07 -23.27
N GLN A 232 -7.97 13.63 -23.55
CA GLN A 232 -7.72 12.27 -23.99
C GLN A 232 -7.47 11.35 -22.79
N ARG A 233 -8.09 10.15 -22.83
CA ARG A 233 -7.87 9.12 -21.81
C ARG A 233 -6.56 8.40 -22.10
N ARG A 234 -5.72 8.31 -21.05
CA ARG A 234 -4.47 7.52 -21.02
C ARG A 234 -4.57 6.49 -19.91
N THR A 235 -4.30 5.24 -20.22
CA THR A 235 -4.39 4.12 -19.27
C THR A 235 -3.02 3.49 -19.10
N TYR A 236 -2.63 3.28 -17.85
CA TYR A 236 -1.29 2.82 -17.50
C TYR A 236 -1.34 1.65 -16.52
N SER A 237 -0.52 0.65 -16.79
CA SER A 237 -0.17 -0.38 -15.83
C SER A 237 1.02 0.05 -14.97
N LEU A 238 1.35 -0.78 -14.00
CA LEU A 238 2.44 -0.57 -13.08
C LEU A 238 3.77 -0.28 -13.79
N LYS A 239 4.49 0.77 -13.36
CA LYS A 239 5.77 1.25 -13.90
C LYS A 239 5.71 1.92 -15.29
N GLU A 240 4.57 1.96 -15.95
CA GLU A 240 4.45 2.60 -17.26
C GLU A 240 4.33 4.12 -17.19
N VAL A 241 4.00 4.67 -16.00
CA VAL A 241 3.92 6.11 -15.78
C VAL A 241 4.63 6.52 -14.49
N LYS A 242 5.30 7.66 -14.52
CA LYS A 242 5.93 8.30 -13.34
C LYS A 242 5.19 9.58 -12.96
N PHE A 243 5.01 9.76 -11.65
CA PHE A 243 4.53 11.01 -11.05
C PHE A 243 5.71 11.98 -10.94
N ILE A 244 5.71 13.06 -11.72
CA ILE A 244 6.79 14.05 -11.72
C ILE A 244 6.54 15.10 -10.63
N SER A 245 7.57 15.48 -9.89
CA SER A 245 7.47 16.56 -8.90
C SER A 245 7.26 17.90 -9.59
N CYS A 246 6.36 18.75 -9.08
CA CYS A 246 6.05 20.06 -9.68
C CYS A 246 7.29 20.98 -9.82
N GLY A 247 8.36 20.74 -9.05
CA GLY A 247 9.63 21.49 -9.17
C GLY A 247 10.60 20.98 -10.26
N GLN A 248 10.31 19.88 -10.96
CA GLN A 248 11.19 19.29 -11.99
C GLN A 248 10.79 19.66 -13.44
N VAL A 249 9.70 20.37 -13.62
CA VAL A 249 9.20 20.75 -14.97
C VAL A 249 9.90 21.98 -15.54
N CYS A 250 10.73 22.68 -14.76
CA CYS A 250 11.47 23.89 -15.16
C CYS A 250 12.99 23.66 -15.20
N ARG A 251 13.47 22.67 -15.96
CA ARG A 251 14.90 22.61 -16.34
C ARG A 251 15.04 22.15 -17.77
#